data_2ab36d0cb00ce71e1fccbe3fc7b09866
#
_entry.id   2ab36d0cb00ce71e1fccbe3fc7b09866
#
_cell.length_a   1.000
_cell.length_b   1.000
_cell.length_c   1.000
_cell.angle_alpha   90.00
_cell.angle_beta   90.00
_cell.angle_gamma   90.00
#
_symmetry.space_group_name_H-M   'P 1'
#
loop_
_entity.id
_entity.type
_entity.pdbx_description
1 polymer ?
#
loop_
_entity_poly.entity_id
_entity_poly.type
_entity_poly.pdbx_seq_one_letter_code
_entity_poly.pdbx_strand_id
1 'polypeptide(L)' 'MDSSDIMSMDKAKRLCEIKGLVPMEVIGTQKVQLSKGNRSTLRPITWDEFEKRLKERNLALYSKFGWIKIMQDTRNQ' A
#
# COMPACT_ATOMS: atom_id res chain seq x y z
N MET A 1 11.26 10.78 -7.29
CA MET A 1 11.28 9.34 -7.60
C MET A 1 10.67 9.11 -8.96
N ASP A 2 11.27 8.25 -9.74
CA ASP A 2 10.82 7.97 -11.09
C ASP A 2 9.52 7.18 -11.07
N SER A 3 8.61 7.49 -11.99
CA SER A 3 7.34 6.78 -12.11
C SER A 3 7.52 5.30 -12.45
N SER A 4 8.68 4.92 -12.99
CA SER A 4 8.98 3.51 -13.28
C SER A 4 9.07 2.64 -12.03
N ASP A 5 9.22 3.25 -10.86
CA ASP A 5 9.25 2.52 -9.58
C ASP A 5 7.84 2.22 -9.05
N ILE A 6 6.80 2.77 -9.67
CA ILE A 6 5.42 2.54 -9.23
C ILE A 6 4.98 1.14 -9.62
N MET A 7 4.44 0.40 -8.65
CA MET A 7 3.97 -0.97 -8.84
C MET A 7 2.51 -0.99 -9.25
N SER A 8 2.15 -1.94 -10.12
CA SER A 8 0.74 -2.25 -10.33
C SER A 8 0.17 -2.92 -9.07
N MET A 9 -1.14 -2.84 -8.89
CA MET A 9 -1.78 -3.45 -7.73
C MET A 9 -1.63 -4.98 -7.76
N ASP A 10 -1.68 -5.61 -8.93
CA ASP A 10 -1.50 -7.05 -9.05
C ASP A 10 -0.12 -7.48 -8.60
N LYS A 11 0.91 -6.75 -9.01
CA LYS A 11 2.28 -7.04 -8.60
C LYS A 11 2.45 -6.84 -7.09
N ALA A 12 1.84 -5.78 -6.56
CA ALA A 12 1.90 -5.50 -5.14
C ALA A 12 1.26 -6.61 -4.32
N LYS A 13 0.10 -7.12 -4.76
CA LYS A 13 -0.57 -8.22 -4.08
C LYS A 13 0.31 -9.47 -4.03
N ARG A 14 0.93 -9.83 -5.15
CA ARG A 14 1.81 -11.00 -5.21
C ARG A 14 3.00 -10.85 -4.29
N LEU A 15 3.64 -9.69 -4.32
CA LEU A 15 4.81 -9.44 -3.51
C LEU A 15 4.47 -9.46 -2.02
N CYS A 16 3.31 -8.91 -1.66
CA CYS A 16 2.85 -8.93 -0.28
C CYS A 16 2.56 -10.34 0.20
N GLU A 17 1.99 -11.20 -0.66
CA GLU A 17 1.77 -12.61 -0.30
C GLU A 17 3.08 -13.31 0.00
N ILE A 18 4.10 -13.07 -0.81
CA ILE A 18 5.42 -13.67 -0.62
C ILE A 18 6.04 -13.20 0.68
N LYS A 19 5.88 -11.92 1.01
CA LYS A 19 6.46 -11.33 2.21
C LYS A 19 5.59 -11.50 3.46
N GLY A 20 4.37 -12.02 3.32
CA GLY A 20 3.45 -12.15 4.44
C GLY A 20 2.83 -10.83 4.89
N LEU A 21 2.76 -9.85 4.00
CA LEU A 21 2.16 -8.55 4.30
C LEU A 21 0.70 -8.54 3.90
N VAL A 22 -0.12 -7.83 4.67
CA VAL A 22 -1.54 -7.64 4.35
C VAL A 22 -1.89 -6.16 4.47
N PRO A 23 -2.89 -5.70 3.69
CA PRO A 23 -3.31 -4.30 3.79
C PRO A 23 -4.10 -4.06 5.07
N MET A 24 -3.78 -2.97 5.73
CA MET A 24 -4.40 -2.59 7.00
C MET A 24 -4.73 -1.11 7.01
N GLU A 25 -5.74 -0.73 7.79
CA GLU A 25 -6.00 0.67 8.07
C GLU A 25 -5.63 0.98 9.52
N VAL A 26 -5.22 2.22 9.76
CA VAL A 26 -4.98 2.69 11.12
C VAL A 26 -6.32 3.11 11.70
N ILE A 27 -6.78 2.42 12.75
CA ILE A 27 -8.11 2.63 13.34
C ILE A 27 -8.26 4.08 13.77
N GLY A 28 -9.38 4.69 13.39
CA GLY A 28 -9.66 6.08 13.71
C GLY A 28 -9.11 7.08 12.72
N THR A 29 -8.45 6.61 11.66
CA THR A 29 -7.92 7.49 10.62
C THR A 29 -8.23 6.90 9.25
N GLN A 30 -7.87 7.65 8.20
CA GLN A 30 -7.98 7.16 6.83
C GLN A 30 -6.66 6.62 6.31
N LYS A 31 -5.63 6.58 7.16
CA LYS A 31 -4.33 6.10 6.76
C LYS A 31 -4.34 4.59 6.57
N VAL A 32 -3.57 4.11 5.62
CA VAL A 32 -3.43 2.68 5.33
C VAL A 32 -1.97 2.30 5.29
N GLN A 33 -1.68 1.03 5.56
CA GLN A 33 -0.32 0.53 5.50
C GLN A 33 -0.33 -0.97 5.26
N LEU A 34 0.84 -1.52 4.97
CA LEU A 34 1.05 -2.95 4.84
C LEU A 34 1.74 -3.44 6.09
N SER A 35 1.24 -4.54 6.68
CA SER A 35 1.77 -5.04 7.93
C SER A 35 1.75 -6.56 7.93
N LYS A 36 2.65 -7.15 8.72
CA LYS A 36 2.77 -8.61 8.82
C LYS A 36 1.84 -9.23 9.85
N GLY A 37 1.20 -8.47 10.69
CA GLY A 37 0.37 -9.06 11.73
C GLY A 37 -0.61 -8.10 12.30
N ASN A 38 -1.47 -8.61 13.17
CA ASN A 38 -2.48 -7.80 13.82
C ASN A 38 -1.86 -6.96 14.93
N ARG A 39 -2.18 -5.69 14.94
CA ARG A 39 -1.83 -4.78 16.03
C ARG A 39 -3.11 -4.13 16.51
N SER A 40 -3.14 -3.73 17.78
CA SER A 40 -4.33 -3.12 18.36
C SER A 40 -4.76 -1.83 17.65
N THR A 41 -3.83 -1.16 17.00
CA THR A 41 -4.10 0.10 16.28
C THR A 41 -4.42 -0.10 14.81
N LEU A 42 -4.38 -1.35 14.31
CA LEU A 42 -4.57 -1.66 12.91
C LEU A 42 -5.74 -2.61 12.72
N ARG A 43 -6.39 -2.50 11.57
CA ARG A 43 -7.49 -3.38 11.18
C ARG A 43 -7.28 -3.84 9.74
N PRO A 44 -7.39 -5.15 9.46
CA PRO A 44 -7.28 -5.64 8.08
C PRO A 44 -8.37 -5.07 7.20
N ILE A 45 -8.02 -4.71 5.96
CA ILE A 45 -8.98 -4.26 4.95
C ILE A 45 -8.76 -5.05 3.67
N THR A 46 -9.72 -4.98 2.76
CA THR A 46 -9.57 -5.65 1.46
C THR A 46 -8.58 -4.87 0.59
N TRP A 47 -8.04 -5.54 -0.42
CA TRP A 47 -7.20 -4.87 -1.39
C TRP A 47 -7.95 -3.79 -2.17
N ASP A 48 -9.24 -4.02 -2.45
CA ASP A 48 -10.06 -3.03 -3.12
C ASP A 48 -10.19 -1.75 -2.29
N GLU A 49 -10.42 -1.89 -1.00
CA GLU A 49 -10.50 -0.75 -0.08
C GLU A 49 -9.13 -0.06 0.03
N PHE A 50 -8.07 -0.83 0.10
CA PHE A 50 -6.71 -0.30 0.16
C PHE A 50 -6.41 0.55 -1.07
N GLU A 51 -6.70 0.02 -2.26
CA GLU A 51 -6.50 0.75 -3.51
C GLU A 51 -7.32 2.03 -3.56
N LYS A 52 -8.59 1.95 -3.14
CA LYS A 52 -9.47 3.12 -3.11
C LYS A 52 -8.89 4.23 -2.21
N ARG A 53 -8.41 3.85 -1.02
CA ARG A 53 -7.81 4.80 -0.09
C ARG A 53 -6.56 5.46 -0.66
N LEU A 54 -5.73 4.68 -1.35
CA LEU A 54 -4.53 5.23 -2.00
C LEU A 54 -4.92 6.26 -3.06
N LYS A 55 -5.90 5.93 -3.89
CA LYS A 55 -6.35 6.84 -4.95
C LYS A 55 -6.94 8.12 -4.40
N GLU A 56 -7.75 8.03 -3.35
CA GLU A 56 -8.36 9.19 -2.72
C GLU A 56 -7.31 10.17 -2.18
N ARG A 57 -6.17 9.66 -1.77
CA ARG A 57 -5.10 10.47 -1.20
C ARG A 57 -3.96 10.72 -2.19
N ASN A 58 -4.14 10.33 -3.45
CA ASN A 58 -3.13 10.47 -4.50
C ASN A 58 -1.81 9.80 -4.11
N LEU A 59 -1.91 8.58 -3.57
CA LEU A 59 -0.77 7.79 -3.16
C LEU A 59 -0.59 6.59 -4.10
N ALA A 60 0.61 6.06 -4.15
CA ALA A 60 0.93 4.88 -4.94
C ALA A 60 1.93 4.02 -4.19
N LEU A 61 2.02 2.76 -4.60
CA LEU A 61 3.01 1.84 -4.05
C LEU A 61 4.24 1.87 -4.93
N TYR A 62 5.39 2.00 -4.31
CA TYR A 62 6.68 2.02 -4.98
C TYR A 62 7.50 0.82 -4.54
N SER A 63 8.22 0.23 -5.49
CA SER A 63 9.14 -0.86 -5.24
C SER A 63 10.56 -0.38 -5.48
N LYS A 64 11.42 -0.51 -4.48
CA LYS A 64 12.81 -0.14 -4.62
C LYS A 64 13.66 -1.06 -3.75
N PHE A 65 14.62 -1.73 -4.36
CA PHE A 65 15.53 -2.66 -3.66
C PHE A 65 14.78 -3.73 -2.85
N GLY A 66 13.65 -4.20 -3.36
CA GLY A 66 12.85 -5.21 -2.67
C GLY A 66 11.94 -4.68 -1.58
N TRP A 67 11.96 -3.37 -1.35
CA TRP A 67 11.08 -2.73 -0.37
C TRP A 67 9.83 -2.19 -1.04
N ILE A 68 8.73 -2.19 -0.31
CA ILE A 68 7.47 -1.58 -0.75
C ILE A 68 7.24 -0.34 0.11
N LYS A 69 7.03 0.80 -0.55
CA LYS A 69 6.76 2.05 0.14
C LYS A 69 5.48 2.68 -0.40
N ILE A 70 4.74 3.33 0.49
CA ILE A 70 3.58 4.13 0.11
C ILE A 70 4.04 5.58 0.06
N MET A 71 3.94 6.19 -1.11
CA MET A 71 4.38 7.56 -1.32
C MET A 71 3.42 8.27 -2.25
N GLN A 72 3.54 9.58 -2.34
CA GLN A 72 2.71 10.38 -3.22
C GLN A 72 2.88 9.92 -4.68
N ASP A 73 1.76 9.82 -5.37
CA ASP A 73 1.76 9.43 -6.79
C ASP A 73 2.17 10.63 -7.63
N THR A 74 3.34 10.55 -8.26
CA THR A 74 3.87 11.64 -9.05
C THR A 74 3.46 11.58 -10.53
N ARG A 75 2.71 10.54 -10.93
CA ARG A 75 2.31 10.38 -12.34
C ARG A 75 1.33 11.45 -12.79
N ASN A 76 0.59 12.02 -11.86
CA ASN A 76 -0.45 13.01 -12.17
C ASN A 76 0.00 14.46 -11.94
N GLN A 77 1.28 14.68 -11.83
CA GLN A 77 1.84 16.02 -11.61
C GLN A 77 2.43 16.61 -12.88
#